data_fb454147c6feadac8498eba96331d773
#
_entry.id   fb454147c6feadac8498eba96331d773
#
_cell.length_a   1.000
_cell.length_b   1.000
_cell.length_c   1.000
_cell.angle_alpha   90.00
_cell.angle_beta   90.00
_cell.angle_gamma   90.00
#
_symmetry.space_group_name_H-M   'P 1'
#
loop_
_entity.id
_entity.type
_entity.pdbx_description
1 polymer ?
#
loop_
_entity_poly.entity_id
_entity_poly.type
_entity_poly.pdbx_seq_one_letter_code
_entity_poly.pdbx_strand_id
1 'polypeptide(L)'
;MLLIGLLYWWWAKHEQVFDEAIIVILGVYILVFPVVIIYTRKYALHIFLFVLALIAGFYSFYQYSVGDHSVLNALYFTFKLYLLDFTDVFTTDGSSLLRYPPIVEVARWSAALYTISTLFIAMYRLLEMSILLVFYQIIGNHYVVFGYNENSLTFIKDLRKHRKRVILIAEGIPSEEVDELEDLKIVVVKPDENEQYLFTKLGLDRASHVVLFNEKDMDNLNAFMKIEYYLENNQKKDPLFSLYIHLTKMASRRLLTDLEKGRNNKRHSYPVHVINLYDLFVEQLFATYPIFQRHQSEKTVHFLIIGFGSMGQQIALQAIHEVEKQEHRTMMITGLDKHMNKIKTEWDQQLPNISSKVAITLQNFDIESETVESVINDQEVPITHIFICLDEDYLDVLAGIELSDAFPKTPIFIEFPKNSIAEKWIQAEVSGERLIHSTGIFEDVLTEENLLRK
;
A
#
# COMPACT_ATOMS: atom_id res chain seq x y z
N MET A 1 -6.25 27.21 -36.29
CA MET A 1 -6.72 27.69 -37.62
C MET A 1 -6.12 29.03 -37.99
N LEU A 2 -6.22 30.11 -37.22
CA LEU A 2 -5.62 31.44 -37.55
C LEU A 2 -4.07 31.41 -37.70
N LEU A 3 -3.38 30.67 -36.85
CA LEU A 3 -1.92 30.53 -36.89
C LEU A 3 -1.43 29.77 -38.13
N ILE A 4 -2.18 28.73 -38.53
CA ILE A 4 -1.92 27.95 -39.75
C ILE A 4 -2.19 28.79 -40.99
N GLY A 5 -3.24 29.61 -40.99
CA GLY A 5 -3.54 30.56 -42.07
C GLY A 5 -2.51 31.67 -42.23
N LEU A 6 -1.96 32.19 -41.11
CA LEU A 6 -0.89 33.20 -41.13
C LEU A 6 0.45 32.62 -41.59
N LEU A 7 0.79 31.40 -41.18
CA LEU A 7 1.98 30.67 -41.64
C LEU A 7 1.88 30.34 -43.13
N TYR A 8 0.71 29.94 -43.60
CA TYR A 8 0.46 29.66 -45.04
C TYR A 8 0.56 30.96 -45.88
N TRP A 9 -0.02 32.08 -45.40
CA TRP A 9 0.05 33.37 -46.08
C TRP A 9 1.49 33.93 -46.13
N TRP A 10 2.24 33.81 -45.02
CA TRP A 10 3.64 34.24 -44.95
C TRP A 10 4.54 33.39 -45.84
N TRP A 11 4.33 32.09 -45.88
CA TRP A 11 5.02 31.13 -46.73
C TRP A 11 4.80 31.40 -48.21
N ALA A 12 3.57 31.59 -48.68
CA ALA A 12 3.24 31.88 -50.10
C ALA A 12 3.93 33.14 -50.63
N LYS A 13 4.42 33.98 -49.76
CA LYS A 13 5.06 35.26 -50.13
C LYS A 13 6.59 35.24 -50.15
N HIS A 14 7.24 34.19 -49.60
CA HIS A 14 8.67 34.16 -49.30
C HIS A 14 9.30 32.75 -49.54
N GLU A 15 9.09 32.17 -50.70
CA GLU A 15 9.49 30.79 -51.03
C GLU A 15 11.00 30.52 -50.85
N GLN A 16 11.90 31.45 -51.20
CA GLN A 16 13.35 31.29 -50.96
C GLN A 16 13.80 31.44 -49.50
N VAL A 17 13.07 32.16 -48.70
CA VAL A 17 13.35 32.37 -47.26
C VAL A 17 12.93 31.16 -46.45
N PHE A 18 12.06 30.30 -47.01
CA PHE A 18 11.53 29.13 -46.31
C PHE A 18 12.59 28.04 -46.10
N ASP A 19 13.47 27.82 -47.05
CA ASP A 19 14.55 26.83 -46.95
C ASP A 19 15.56 27.17 -45.88
N GLU A 20 15.96 28.46 -45.82
CA GLU A 20 16.86 28.95 -44.76
C GLU A 20 16.21 28.94 -43.41
N ALA A 21 14.92 29.26 -43.33
CA ALA A 21 14.17 29.25 -42.06
C ALA A 21 14.03 27.82 -41.48
N ILE A 22 13.78 26.81 -42.29
CA ILE A 22 13.68 25.40 -41.84
C ILE A 22 15.04 24.89 -41.37
N ILE A 23 16.13 25.20 -42.07
CA ILE A 23 17.48 24.82 -41.61
C ILE A 23 17.80 25.46 -40.26
N VAL A 24 17.41 26.75 -40.08
CA VAL A 24 17.57 27.44 -38.80
C VAL A 24 16.69 26.79 -37.70
N ILE A 25 15.42 26.50 -38.00
CA ILE A 25 14.51 25.84 -37.05
C ILE A 25 15.04 24.46 -36.64
N LEU A 26 15.51 23.66 -37.58
CA LEU A 26 16.13 22.35 -37.31
C LEU A 26 17.42 22.52 -36.48
N GLY A 27 18.25 23.51 -36.81
CA GLY A 27 19.47 23.81 -36.05
C GLY A 27 19.16 24.25 -34.61
N VAL A 28 18.21 25.16 -34.41
CA VAL A 28 17.73 25.59 -33.09
C VAL A 28 17.12 24.42 -32.33
N TYR A 29 16.33 23.60 -33.01
CA TYR A 29 15.72 22.41 -32.41
C TYR A 29 16.77 21.42 -31.92
N ILE A 30 17.80 21.15 -32.70
CA ILE A 30 18.93 20.26 -32.32
C ILE A 30 19.72 20.86 -31.14
N LEU A 31 19.88 22.20 -31.08
CA LEU A 31 20.61 22.88 -30.00
C LEU A 31 19.80 23.00 -28.71
N VAL A 32 18.49 23.26 -28.78
CA VAL A 32 17.62 23.45 -27.62
C VAL A 32 17.24 22.11 -26.99
N PHE A 33 17.19 21.06 -27.78
CA PHE A 33 16.74 19.76 -27.36
C PHE A 33 17.55 19.11 -26.22
N PRO A 34 18.90 19.18 -26.17
CA PRO A 34 19.67 18.68 -25.02
C PRO A 34 19.27 19.36 -23.70
N VAL A 35 18.87 20.65 -23.76
CA VAL A 35 18.40 21.40 -22.60
C VAL A 35 17.02 20.88 -22.14
N VAL A 36 16.14 20.59 -23.08
CA VAL A 36 14.81 20.03 -22.81
C VAL A 36 14.93 18.60 -22.26
N ILE A 37 15.90 17.80 -22.73
CA ILE A 37 16.20 16.44 -22.19
C ILE A 37 16.54 16.51 -20.70
N ILE A 38 17.33 17.48 -20.27
CA ILE A 38 17.73 17.62 -18.87
C ILE A 38 16.50 17.88 -17.99
N TYR A 39 15.50 18.59 -18.49
CA TYR A 39 14.28 18.95 -17.75
C TYR A 39 13.18 17.89 -17.78
N THR A 40 13.01 17.14 -18.87
CA THR A 40 11.86 16.23 -19.07
C THR A 40 12.20 14.74 -19.05
N ARG A 41 13.40 14.40 -18.70
CA ARG A 41 14.09 13.07 -18.58
C ARG A 41 13.40 11.81 -19.16
N LYS A 42 12.08 11.65 -19.07
CA LYS A 42 11.41 10.35 -19.36
C LYS A 42 10.95 10.18 -20.82
N TYR A 43 10.56 11.24 -21.51
CA TYR A 43 9.98 11.18 -22.87
C TYR A 43 10.68 12.07 -23.91
N ALA A 44 11.74 12.73 -23.51
CA ALA A 44 12.39 13.75 -24.33
C ALA A 44 12.91 13.19 -25.65
N LEU A 45 13.57 12.03 -25.63
CA LEU A 45 14.07 11.41 -26.88
C LEU A 45 12.90 11.05 -27.83
N HIS A 46 11.78 10.65 -27.28
CA HIS A 46 10.58 10.28 -28.03
C HIS A 46 9.97 11.50 -28.74
N ILE A 47 9.78 12.59 -27.99
CA ILE A 47 9.28 13.86 -28.54
C ILE A 47 10.25 14.39 -29.61
N PHE A 48 11.55 14.26 -29.36
CA PHE A 48 12.57 14.64 -30.32
C PHE A 48 12.46 13.89 -31.64
N LEU A 49 12.44 12.55 -31.60
CA LEU A 49 12.33 11.75 -32.81
C LEU A 49 11.03 12.05 -33.58
N PHE A 50 9.93 12.26 -32.84
CA PHE A 50 8.65 12.64 -33.43
C PHE A 50 8.75 13.96 -34.18
N VAL A 51 9.21 15.02 -33.52
CA VAL A 51 9.26 16.37 -34.10
C VAL A 51 10.31 16.44 -35.22
N LEU A 52 11.46 15.77 -35.03
CA LEU A 52 12.49 15.67 -36.07
C LEU A 52 11.96 15.01 -37.34
N ALA A 53 11.27 13.86 -37.20
CA ALA A 53 10.67 13.16 -38.31
C ALA A 53 9.57 14.00 -39.01
N LEU A 54 8.77 14.73 -38.21
CA LEU A 54 7.69 15.57 -38.73
C LEU A 54 8.27 16.72 -39.58
N ILE A 55 9.26 17.46 -39.06
CA ILE A 55 9.85 18.61 -39.74
C ILE A 55 10.66 18.15 -40.97
N ALA A 56 11.55 17.17 -40.80
CA ALA A 56 12.38 16.69 -41.86
C ALA A 56 11.54 15.97 -42.96
N GLY A 57 10.51 15.22 -42.57
CA GLY A 57 9.59 14.57 -43.50
C GLY A 57 8.78 15.55 -44.32
N PHE A 58 8.14 16.50 -43.62
CA PHE A 58 7.36 17.54 -44.29
C PHE A 58 8.20 18.33 -45.31
N TYR A 59 9.38 18.79 -44.89
CA TYR A 59 10.29 19.49 -45.80
C TYR A 59 10.73 18.62 -46.97
N SER A 60 11.09 17.35 -46.75
CA SER A 60 11.51 16.42 -47.78
C SER A 60 10.44 16.19 -48.83
N PHE A 61 9.23 15.89 -48.40
CA PHE A 61 8.11 15.62 -49.35
C PHE A 61 7.63 16.89 -50.01
N TYR A 62 7.72 18.03 -49.34
CA TYR A 62 7.38 19.30 -49.96
C TYR A 62 8.39 19.73 -51.05
N GLN A 63 9.69 19.67 -50.74
CA GLN A 63 10.74 20.22 -51.56
C GLN A 63 11.18 19.28 -52.69
N TYR A 64 11.23 17.97 -52.43
CA TYR A 64 11.81 16.99 -53.34
C TYR A 64 10.78 16.11 -54.08
N SER A 65 9.48 16.24 -53.77
CA SER A 65 8.44 15.48 -54.46
C SER A 65 8.33 15.90 -55.91
N VAL A 66 8.23 14.92 -56.80
CA VAL A 66 8.05 15.18 -58.26
C VAL A 66 6.57 15.45 -58.53
N GLY A 67 6.26 16.63 -59.03
CA GLY A 67 4.97 16.99 -59.62
C GLY A 67 4.10 17.91 -58.77
N ASP A 68 3.69 17.57 -57.58
CA ASP A 68 2.76 18.38 -56.77
C ASP A 68 3.37 18.76 -55.42
N HIS A 69 3.67 20.03 -55.26
CA HIS A 69 4.16 20.62 -54.00
C HIS A 69 2.99 20.98 -53.04
N SER A 70 1.98 20.14 -52.99
CA SER A 70 0.84 20.35 -52.07
C SER A 70 1.24 20.12 -50.64
N VAL A 71 0.92 21.07 -49.75
CA VAL A 71 1.12 21.00 -48.29
C VAL A 71 0.42 19.77 -47.73
N LEU A 72 -0.81 19.46 -48.22
CA LEU A 72 -1.59 18.32 -47.73
C LEU A 72 -0.95 16.99 -48.11
N ASN A 73 -0.44 16.87 -49.34
CA ASN A 73 0.27 15.67 -49.78
C ASN A 73 1.58 15.47 -49.00
N ALA A 74 2.35 16.55 -48.78
CA ALA A 74 3.57 16.48 -47.98
C ALA A 74 3.30 16.02 -46.56
N LEU A 75 2.23 16.53 -45.92
CA LEU A 75 1.81 16.08 -44.58
C LEU A 75 1.37 14.61 -44.63
N TYR A 76 0.58 14.21 -45.59
CA TYR A 76 0.12 12.82 -45.75
C TYR A 76 1.28 11.83 -45.85
N PHE A 77 2.25 12.10 -46.73
CA PHE A 77 3.43 11.25 -46.88
C PHE A 77 4.32 11.28 -45.62
N THR A 78 4.41 12.40 -44.95
CA THR A 78 5.12 12.49 -43.66
C THR A 78 4.48 11.59 -42.61
N PHE A 79 3.15 11.56 -42.50
CA PHE A 79 2.47 10.67 -41.57
C PHE A 79 2.61 9.20 -41.97
N LYS A 80 2.69 8.86 -43.25
CA LYS A 80 2.97 7.49 -43.73
C LYS A 80 4.31 6.96 -43.22
N LEU A 81 5.33 7.82 -43.02
CA LEU A 81 6.61 7.40 -42.42
C LEU A 81 6.46 6.80 -41.04
N TYR A 82 5.53 7.33 -40.23
CA TYR A 82 5.27 6.79 -38.89
C TYR A 82 4.56 5.44 -38.91
N LEU A 83 3.91 5.10 -40.01
CA LEU A 83 3.34 3.78 -40.27
C LEU A 83 4.36 2.80 -40.87
N LEU A 84 5.63 3.21 -40.96
CA LEU A 84 6.72 2.49 -41.64
C LEU A 84 6.44 2.26 -43.13
N ASP A 85 5.57 3.06 -43.74
CA ASP A 85 5.23 3.03 -45.16
C ASP A 85 5.93 4.20 -45.87
N PHE A 86 6.97 3.86 -46.63
CA PHE A 86 7.71 4.80 -47.43
C PHE A 86 7.27 4.72 -48.87
N THR A 87 6.59 5.75 -49.37
CA THR A 87 6.20 5.89 -50.75
C THR A 87 7.29 6.70 -51.46
N ASP A 88 7.90 6.11 -52.51
CA ASP A 88 8.88 6.80 -53.32
C ASP A 88 8.17 7.75 -54.30
N VAL A 89 8.13 9.03 -53.95
CA VAL A 89 7.54 10.11 -54.77
C VAL A 89 8.63 11.02 -55.35
N PHE A 90 9.90 10.60 -55.25
CA PHE A 90 11.05 11.39 -55.66
C PHE A 90 11.56 11.07 -57.07
N THR A 91 10.97 10.09 -57.74
CA THR A 91 11.36 9.70 -59.10
C THR A 91 10.15 9.67 -60.04
N THR A 92 10.35 10.06 -61.30
CA THR A 92 9.30 10.06 -62.36
C THR A 92 9.10 8.69 -63.02
N ASP A 93 10.11 7.81 -62.99
CA ASP A 93 10.14 6.57 -63.76
C ASP A 93 9.90 5.32 -62.94
N GLY A 94 9.49 5.45 -61.67
CA GLY A 94 9.31 4.31 -60.78
C GLY A 94 10.60 3.56 -60.41
N SER A 95 11.77 4.08 -60.83
CA SER A 95 13.08 3.59 -60.43
C SER A 95 13.43 4.18 -59.05
N SER A 96 13.78 3.34 -58.06
CA SER A 96 14.24 3.82 -56.75
C SER A 96 15.55 4.60 -56.90
N LEU A 97 15.65 5.77 -56.27
CA LEU A 97 16.92 6.48 -56.19
C LEU A 97 17.97 5.62 -55.47
N LEU A 98 19.18 5.51 -56.09
CA LEU A 98 20.33 4.85 -55.45
C LEU A 98 20.73 5.57 -54.13
N ARG A 99 20.43 6.87 -54.02
CA ARG A 99 20.66 7.69 -52.84
C ARG A 99 19.59 8.77 -52.73
N TYR A 100 18.88 8.78 -51.60
CA TYR A 100 17.99 9.89 -51.25
C TYR A 100 18.80 11.07 -50.67
N PRO A 101 18.27 12.31 -50.76
CA PRO A 101 18.85 13.43 -50.05
C PRO A 101 19.00 13.11 -48.56
N PRO A 102 20.07 13.57 -47.89
CA PRO A 102 20.33 13.24 -46.47
C PRO A 102 19.15 13.54 -45.53
N ILE A 103 18.38 14.59 -45.82
CA ILE A 103 17.23 14.99 -45.00
C ILE A 103 16.08 13.98 -45.10
N VAL A 104 15.88 13.36 -46.26
CA VAL A 104 14.90 12.27 -46.49
C VAL A 104 15.29 11.07 -45.60
N GLU A 105 16.57 10.71 -45.56
CA GLU A 105 17.06 9.63 -44.73
C GLU A 105 16.89 9.95 -43.25
N VAL A 106 17.18 11.18 -42.82
CA VAL A 106 16.91 11.62 -41.44
C VAL A 106 15.44 11.46 -41.08
N ALA A 107 14.51 11.86 -41.98
CA ALA A 107 13.07 11.70 -41.78
C ALA A 107 12.67 10.24 -41.63
N ARG A 108 13.12 9.37 -42.54
CA ARG A 108 12.82 7.94 -42.55
C ARG A 108 13.28 7.25 -41.28
N TRP A 109 14.56 7.42 -40.93
CA TRP A 109 15.12 6.75 -39.76
C TRP A 109 14.57 7.31 -38.43
N SER A 110 14.35 8.63 -38.34
CA SER A 110 13.76 9.19 -37.11
C SER A 110 12.31 8.76 -36.92
N ALA A 111 11.50 8.68 -37.98
CA ALA A 111 10.14 8.14 -37.90
C ALA A 111 10.12 6.65 -37.54
N ALA A 112 10.98 5.85 -38.18
CA ALA A 112 11.09 4.42 -37.88
C ALA A 112 11.52 4.17 -36.41
N LEU A 113 12.54 4.87 -35.94
CA LEU A 113 13.00 4.77 -34.54
C LEU A 113 11.92 5.21 -33.56
N TYR A 114 11.17 6.29 -33.87
CA TYR A 114 10.04 6.73 -33.05
C TYR A 114 8.97 5.63 -32.96
N THR A 115 8.53 5.09 -34.08
CA THR A 115 7.44 4.09 -34.11
C THR A 115 7.87 2.80 -33.40
N ILE A 116 9.06 2.29 -33.69
CA ILE A 116 9.59 1.09 -33.05
C ILE A 116 9.74 1.31 -31.54
N SER A 117 10.30 2.45 -31.12
CA SER A 117 10.45 2.75 -29.68
C SER A 117 9.10 2.94 -28.98
N THR A 118 8.08 3.51 -29.64
CA THR A 118 6.70 3.60 -29.12
C THR A 118 6.11 2.21 -28.89
N LEU A 119 6.27 1.32 -29.88
CA LEU A 119 5.82 -0.06 -29.78
C LEU A 119 6.50 -0.79 -28.60
N PHE A 120 7.82 -0.65 -28.47
CA PHE A 120 8.56 -1.25 -27.36
C PHE A 120 8.13 -0.70 -26.00
N ILE A 121 7.88 0.61 -25.87
CA ILE A 121 7.38 1.21 -24.61
C ILE A 121 5.99 0.69 -24.28
N ALA A 122 5.09 0.62 -25.27
CA ALA A 122 3.75 0.09 -25.07
C ALA A 122 3.79 -1.39 -24.64
N MET A 123 4.59 -2.20 -25.32
CA MET A 123 4.79 -3.61 -24.98
C MET A 123 5.42 -3.77 -23.60
N TYR A 124 6.44 -2.96 -23.26
CA TYR A 124 7.06 -2.99 -21.94
C TYR A 124 6.04 -2.67 -20.85
N ARG A 125 5.21 -1.64 -21.00
CA ARG A 125 4.17 -1.30 -20.02
C ARG A 125 3.18 -2.44 -19.82
N LEU A 126 2.72 -3.08 -20.89
CA LEU A 126 1.81 -4.23 -20.79
C LEU A 126 2.44 -5.44 -20.09
N LEU A 127 3.74 -5.62 -20.23
CA LEU A 127 4.45 -6.78 -19.68
C LEU A 127 5.21 -6.46 -18.39
N GLU A 128 5.27 -5.20 -17.95
CA GLU A 128 6.12 -4.75 -16.84
C GLU A 128 5.93 -5.59 -15.58
N MET A 129 4.67 -5.78 -15.15
CA MET A 129 4.38 -6.56 -13.94
C MET A 129 4.71 -8.05 -14.11
N SER A 130 4.48 -8.60 -15.30
CA SER A 130 4.85 -9.99 -15.59
C SER A 130 6.37 -10.19 -15.59
N ILE A 131 7.10 -9.26 -16.19
CA ILE A 131 8.58 -9.26 -16.19
C ILE A 131 9.11 -9.11 -14.77
N LEU A 132 8.50 -8.21 -13.98
CA LEU A 132 8.89 -7.95 -12.60
C LEU A 132 8.65 -9.19 -11.72
N LEU A 133 7.53 -9.90 -11.92
CA LEU A 133 7.24 -11.15 -11.24
C LEU A 133 8.31 -12.22 -11.54
N VAL A 134 8.64 -12.44 -12.81
CA VAL A 134 9.69 -13.38 -13.21
C VAL A 134 11.05 -12.98 -12.61
N PHE A 135 11.34 -11.68 -12.60
CA PHE A 135 12.57 -11.16 -11.99
C PHE A 135 12.62 -11.45 -10.49
N TYR A 136 11.50 -11.27 -9.76
CA TYR A 136 11.44 -11.60 -8.33
C TYR A 136 11.60 -13.10 -8.08
N GLN A 137 11.02 -13.96 -8.92
CA GLN A 137 11.21 -15.41 -8.87
C GLN A 137 12.68 -15.81 -9.05
N ILE A 138 13.39 -15.21 -10.03
CA ILE A 138 14.78 -15.58 -10.34
C ILE A 138 15.75 -15.13 -9.24
N ILE A 139 15.62 -13.88 -8.80
CA ILE A 139 16.54 -13.29 -7.82
C ILE A 139 16.23 -13.79 -6.41
N GLY A 140 14.93 -14.07 -6.12
CA GLY A 140 14.48 -14.41 -4.78
C GLY A 140 14.56 -13.25 -3.79
N ASN A 141 14.56 -13.54 -2.50
CA ASN A 141 14.60 -12.56 -1.41
C ASN A 141 13.53 -11.47 -1.54
N HIS A 142 12.29 -11.90 -1.79
CA HIS A 142 11.11 -11.05 -1.90
C HIS A 142 10.10 -11.40 -0.82
N TYR A 143 9.19 -10.48 -0.58
CA TYR A 143 8.08 -10.61 0.37
C TYR A 143 6.83 -11.03 -0.39
N VAL A 144 6.11 -11.99 0.14
CA VAL A 144 4.81 -12.43 -0.37
C VAL A 144 3.77 -12.14 0.71
N VAL A 145 2.83 -11.24 0.42
CA VAL A 145 1.78 -10.83 1.35
C VAL A 145 0.43 -11.31 0.83
N PHE A 146 -0.30 -12.03 1.67
CA PHE A 146 -1.65 -12.51 1.40
C PHE A 146 -2.68 -11.65 2.10
N GLY A 147 -3.69 -11.23 1.36
CA GLY A 147 -4.79 -10.42 1.86
C GLY A 147 -4.67 -8.95 1.50
N TYR A 148 -5.82 -8.36 1.15
CA TYR A 148 -5.98 -6.96 0.82
C TYR A 148 -6.91 -6.33 1.85
N ASN A 149 -6.35 -5.49 2.69
CA ASN A 149 -7.03 -4.66 3.67
C ASN A 149 -6.13 -3.47 4.01
N GLU A 150 -6.63 -2.52 4.76
CA GLU A 150 -5.92 -1.29 5.11
C GLU A 150 -4.57 -1.56 5.81
N ASN A 151 -4.56 -2.51 6.73
CA ASN A 151 -3.34 -2.90 7.46
C ASN A 151 -2.27 -3.50 6.53
N SER A 152 -2.68 -4.41 5.63
CA SER A 152 -1.76 -5.01 4.67
C SER A 152 -1.21 -3.97 3.69
N LEU A 153 -2.03 -3.01 3.25
CA LEU A 153 -1.59 -1.91 2.38
C LEU A 153 -0.57 -1.01 3.06
N THR A 154 -0.82 -0.64 4.32
CA THR A 154 0.10 0.18 5.11
C THR A 154 1.45 -0.52 5.24
N PHE A 155 1.44 -1.80 5.59
CA PHE A 155 2.65 -2.62 5.69
C PHE A 155 3.41 -2.74 4.36
N ILE A 156 2.70 -3.02 3.28
CA ILE A 156 3.28 -3.14 1.93
C ILE A 156 3.91 -1.82 1.47
N LYS A 157 3.24 -0.68 1.74
CA LYS A 157 3.77 0.65 1.43
C LYS A 157 5.04 0.94 2.24
N ASP A 158 5.10 0.52 3.51
CA ASP A 158 6.32 0.62 4.32
C ASP A 158 7.47 -0.22 3.75
N LEU A 159 7.22 -1.48 3.40
CA LEU A 159 8.21 -2.33 2.73
C LEU A 159 8.75 -1.68 1.45
N ARG A 160 7.90 -1.02 0.68
CA ARG A 160 8.33 -0.33 -0.56
C ARG A 160 9.15 0.92 -0.30
N LYS A 161 8.86 1.68 0.77
CA LYS A 161 9.74 2.78 1.22
C LYS A 161 11.17 2.29 1.48
N HIS A 162 11.29 1.09 2.04
CA HIS A 162 12.59 0.42 2.28
C HIS A 162 13.11 -0.36 1.06
N ARG A 163 12.54 -0.14 -0.15
CA ARG A 163 12.95 -0.75 -1.43
C ARG A 163 12.88 -2.28 -1.45
N LYS A 164 12.04 -2.87 -0.61
CA LYS A 164 11.81 -4.33 -0.62
C LYS A 164 10.99 -4.73 -1.86
N ARG A 165 11.19 -5.95 -2.32
CA ARG A 165 10.43 -6.56 -3.42
C ARG A 165 9.18 -7.19 -2.83
N VAL A 166 8.01 -6.79 -3.30
CA VAL A 166 6.74 -7.21 -2.71
C VAL A 166 5.81 -7.77 -3.78
N ILE A 167 5.24 -8.93 -3.50
CA ILE A 167 4.15 -9.54 -4.24
C ILE A 167 2.93 -9.56 -3.32
N LEU A 168 1.83 -8.97 -3.76
CA LEU A 168 0.54 -9.00 -3.06
C LEU A 168 -0.37 -10.03 -3.72
N ILE A 169 -0.97 -10.91 -2.91
CA ILE A 169 -1.96 -11.87 -3.37
C ILE A 169 -3.29 -11.50 -2.77
N ALA A 170 -4.21 -11.08 -3.64
CA ALA A 170 -5.54 -10.68 -3.21
C ALA A 170 -6.55 -10.72 -4.35
N GLU A 171 -7.83 -10.80 -3.97
CA GLU A 171 -8.99 -10.67 -4.85
C GLU A 171 -9.71 -9.35 -4.58
N GLY A 172 -10.48 -8.90 -5.59
CA GLY A 172 -11.42 -7.79 -5.40
C GLY A 172 -10.81 -6.40 -5.24
N ILE A 173 -9.51 -6.23 -5.55
CA ILE A 173 -8.86 -4.91 -5.50
C ILE A 173 -9.45 -4.03 -6.61
N PRO A 174 -9.91 -2.79 -6.30
CA PRO A 174 -10.34 -1.82 -7.29
C PRO A 174 -9.24 -1.53 -8.32
N SER A 175 -9.60 -1.34 -9.59
CA SER A 175 -8.61 -1.12 -10.66
C SER A 175 -7.72 0.09 -10.42
N GLU A 176 -8.27 1.17 -9.86
CA GLU A 176 -7.52 2.39 -9.53
C GLU A 176 -6.43 2.12 -8.49
N GLU A 177 -6.72 1.28 -7.49
CA GLU A 177 -5.74 0.90 -6.47
C GLU A 177 -4.70 -0.08 -6.99
N VAL A 178 -5.07 -0.96 -7.93
CA VAL A 178 -4.09 -1.82 -8.62
C VAL A 178 -3.08 -0.96 -9.36
N ASP A 179 -3.52 0.08 -10.08
CA ASP A 179 -2.63 0.99 -10.80
C ASP A 179 -1.67 1.73 -9.83
N GLU A 180 -2.17 2.18 -8.68
CA GLU A 180 -1.31 2.79 -7.64
C GLU A 180 -0.26 1.81 -7.10
N LEU A 181 -0.65 0.57 -6.84
CA LEU A 181 0.26 -0.47 -6.36
C LEU A 181 1.32 -0.83 -7.41
N GLU A 182 0.92 -0.91 -8.68
CA GLU A 182 1.84 -1.16 -9.80
C GLU A 182 2.81 0.00 -10.00
N ASP A 183 2.39 1.24 -9.84
CA ASP A 183 3.28 2.42 -9.86
C ASP A 183 4.33 2.36 -8.75
N LEU A 184 3.98 1.83 -7.60
CA LEU A 184 4.90 1.52 -6.51
C LEU A 184 5.77 0.28 -6.78
N LYS A 185 5.61 -0.41 -7.94
CA LYS A 185 6.30 -1.65 -8.29
C LYS A 185 5.99 -2.80 -7.33
N ILE A 186 4.76 -2.85 -6.86
CA ILE A 186 4.18 -3.98 -6.14
C ILE A 186 3.50 -4.86 -7.18
N VAL A 187 3.89 -6.12 -7.22
CA VAL A 187 3.28 -7.08 -8.15
C VAL A 187 2.01 -7.63 -7.53
N VAL A 188 0.86 -7.33 -8.13
CA VAL A 188 -0.42 -7.85 -7.69
C VAL A 188 -0.74 -9.15 -8.45
N VAL A 189 -1.01 -10.21 -7.70
CA VAL A 189 -1.36 -11.53 -8.26
C VAL A 189 -2.72 -11.96 -7.71
N LYS A 190 -3.63 -12.35 -8.61
CA LYS A 190 -4.91 -12.94 -8.21
C LYS A 190 -4.69 -14.38 -7.74
N PRO A 191 -5.39 -14.82 -6.70
CA PRO A 191 -5.43 -16.23 -6.33
C PRO A 191 -5.83 -17.10 -7.52
N ASP A 192 -5.32 -18.31 -7.56
CA ASP A 192 -5.59 -19.30 -8.61
C ASP A 192 -6.14 -20.56 -7.92
N GLU A 193 -7.10 -21.24 -8.54
CA GLU A 193 -7.64 -22.50 -8.04
C GLU A 193 -6.55 -23.58 -7.95
N ASN A 194 -5.57 -23.53 -8.85
CA ASN A 194 -4.40 -24.39 -8.79
C ASN A 194 -3.31 -23.77 -7.90
N GLU A 195 -3.38 -24.07 -6.62
CA GLU A 195 -2.47 -23.54 -5.59
C GLU A 195 -1.00 -23.89 -5.85
N GLN A 196 -0.72 -25.08 -6.34
CA GLN A 196 0.67 -25.49 -6.64
C GLN A 196 1.26 -24.66 -7.77
N TYR A 197 0.46 -24.37 -8.78
CA TYR A 197 0.85 -23.46 -9.86
C TYR A 197 1.04 -22.04 -9.34
N LEU A 198 0.12 -21.55 -8.52
CA LEU A 198 0.20 -20.23 -7.89
C LEU A 198 1.51 -20.09 -7.09
N PHE A 199 1.80 -21.00 -6.17
CA PHE A 199 2.98 -20.92 -5.31
C PHE A 199 4.30 -21.02 -6.10
N THR A 200 4.30 -21.83 -7.16
CA THR A 200 5.43 -21.86 -8.10
C THR A 200 5.59 -20.53 -8.83
N LYS A 201 4.47 -19.95 -9.32
CA LYS A 201 4.45 -18.65 -9.99
C LYS A 201 4.87 -17.51 -9.07
N LEU A 202 4.65 -17.61 -7.78
CA LEU A 202 5.12 -16.64 -6.78
C LEU A 202 6.60 -16.80 -6.44
N GLY A 203 7.21 -17.91 -6.84
CA GLY A 203 8.58 -18.26 -6.41
C GLY A 203 8.68 -18.41 -4.89
N LEU A 204 7.66 -19.03 -4.27
CA LEU A 204 7.55 -19.12 -2.81
C LEU A 204 8.74 -19.84 -2.18
N ASP A 205 9.37 -20.74 -2.92
CA ASP A 205 10.61 -21.45 -2.55
C ASP A 205 11.82 -20.51 -2.43
N ARG A 206 11.77 -19.32 -3.01
CA ARG A 206 12.84 -18.30 -3.00
C ARG A 206 12.44 -17.02 -2.28
N ALA A 207 11.21 -16.93 -1.78
CA ALA A 207 10.78 -15.81 -0.95
C ALA A 207 11.56 -15.79 0.38
N SER A 208 11.85 -14.60 0.90
CA SER A 208 12.43 -14.46 2.23
C SER A 208 11.36 -14.45 3.32
N HIS A 209 10.25 -13.80 3.07
CA HIS A 209 9.17 -13.63 4.03
C HIS A 209 7.82 -13.87 3.37
N VAL A 210 6.97 -14.60 4.07
CA VAL A 210 5.56 -14.76 3.72
C VAL A 210 4.73 -14.23 4.88
N VAL A 211 3.80 -13.34 4.58
CA VAL A 211 2.96 -12.68 5.58
C VAL A 211 1.50 -12.92 5.23
N LEU A 212 0.76 -13.53 6.14
CA LEU A 212 -0.66 -13.83 5.99
C LEU A 212 -1.47 -12.78 6.73
N PHE A 213 -2.09 -11.88 5.98
CA PHE A 213 -2.79 -10.69 6.47
C PHE A 213 -4.26 -10.61 6.05
N ASN A 214 -4.91 -11.76 5.79
CA ASN A 214 -6.35 -11.73 5.52
C ASN A 214 -7.12 -11.26 6.77
N GLU A 215 -8.30 -10.69 6.58
CA GLU A 215 -9.15 -10.21 7.67
C GLU A 215 -9.60 -11.32 8.63
N LYS A 216 -9.86 -12.50 8.08
CA LYS A 216 -10.35 -13.62 8.87
C LYS A 216 -9.21 -14.57 9.24
N ASP A 217 -9.09 -14.87 10.54
CA ASP A 217 -8.12 -15.83 11.05
C ASP A 217 -8.17 -17.19 10.34
N MET A 218 -9.38 -17.66 9.97
CA MET A 218 -9.53 -18.96 9.28
C MET A 218 -8.94 -18.94 7.87
N ASP A 219 -9.00 -17.81 7.17
CA ASP A 219 -8.39 -17.68 5.85
C ASP A 219 -6.86 -17.69 5.96
N ASN A 220 -6.33 -17.06 7.01
CA ASN A 220 -4.89 -17.11 7.32
C ASN A 220 -4.43 -18.52 7.70
N LEU A 221 -5.20 -19.25 8.52
CA LEU A 221 -4.91 -20.64 8.87
C LEU A 221 -4.99 -21.57 7.65
N ASN A 222 -5.98 -21.39 6.78
CA ASN A 222 -6.11 -22.15 5.54
C ASN A 222 -4.93 -21.90 4.60
N ALA A 223 -4.57 -20.62 4.41
CA ALA A 223 -3.41 -20.25 3.60
C ALA A 223 -2.10 -20.82 4.18
N PHE A 224 -1.95 -20.78 5.50
CA PHE A 224 -0.82 -21.38 6.20
C PHE A 224 -0.70 -22.88 5.89
N MET A 225 -1.77 -23.66 6.06
CA MET A 225 -1.74 -25.11 5.80
C MET A 225 -1.38 -25.44 4.36
N LYS A 226 -1.87 -24.67 3.39
CA LYS A 226 -1.59 -24.86 1.97
C LYS A 226 -0.13 -24.55 1.62
N ILE A 227 0.39 -23.45 2.15
CA ILE A 227 1.79 -23.03 1.98
C ILE A 227 2.70 -24.07 2.60
N GLU A 228 2.39 -24.53 3.78
CA GLU A 228 3.16 -25.54 4.50
C GLU A 228 3.26 -26.84 3.71
N TYR A 229 2.13 -27.33 3.22
CA TYR A 229 2.09 -28.50 2.35
C TYR A 229 2.96 -28.35 1.10
N TYR A 230 2.93 -27.16 0.47
CA TYR A 230 3.77 -26.85 -0.69
C TYR A 230 5.26 -26.85 -0.34
N LEU A 231 5.65 -26.20 0.76
CA LEU A 231 7.06 -26.10 1.18
C LEU A 231 7.66 -27.45 1.61
N GLU A 232 6.88 -28.30 2.27
CA GLU A 232 7.29 -29.66 2.62
C GLU A 232 7.60 -30.49 1.38
N ASN A 233 6.74 -30.42 0.36
CA ASN A 233 6.92 -31.17 -0.89
C ASN A 233 8.08 -30.65 -1.74
N ASN A 234 8.41 -29.37 -1.66
CA ASN A 234 9.48 -28.75 -2.44
C ASN A 234 10.81 -28.61 -1.65
N GLN A 235 10.91 -29.18 -0.46
CA GLN A 235 12.11 -29.25 0.38
C GLN A 235 12.83 -27.90 0.52
N LYS A 236 12.10 -26.83 0.86
CA LYS A 236 12.72 -25.53 1.09
C LYS A 236 13.75 -25.61 2.21
N LYS A 237 14.98 -25.14 1.92
CA LYS A 237 16.10 -25.15 2.85
C LYS A 237 16.70 -23.77 3.07
N ASP A 238 16.04 -22.70 2.68
CA ASP A 238 16.57 -21.36 2.87
C ASP A 238 16.48 -20.95 4.35
N PRO A 239 17.58 -20.75 5.06
CA PRO A 239 17.58 -20.37 6.47
C PRO A 239 17.03 -18.97 6.72
N LEU A 240 16.91 -18.14 5.69
CA LEU A 240 16.39 -16.76 5.80
C LEU A 240 14.87 -16.68 5.61
N PHE A 241 14.21 -17.79 5.28
CA PHE A 241 12.76 -17.80 5.13
C PHE A 241 12.05 -17.75 6.47
N SER A 242 11.06 -16.88 6.59
CA SER A 242 10.18 -16.78 7.75
C SER A 242 8.73 -16.62 7.31
N LEU A 243 7.83 -17.27 8.03
CA LEU A 243 6.39 -17.19 7.80
C LEU A 243 5.72 -16.47 8.96
N TYR A 244 4.95 -15.45 8.66
CA TYR A 244 4.20 -14.64 9.62
C TYR A 244 2.72 -14.82 9.39
N ILE A 245 1.98 -15.14 10.45
CA ILE A 245 0.54 -15.36 10.40
C ILE A 245 -0.19 -14.44 11.36
N HIS A 246 -1.07 -13.59 10.83
CA HIS A 246 -1.90 -12.71 11.62
C HIS A 246 -3.10 -13.47 12.19
N LEU A 247 -3.19 -13.56 13.52
CA LEU A 247 -4.27 -14.20 14.25
C LEU A 247 -4.72 -13.31 15.40
N THR A 248 -5.97 -12.87 15.34
CA THR A 248 -6.57 -12.01 16.36
C THR A 248 -7.14 -12.79 17.52
N LYS A 249 -7.78 -13.94 17.24
CA LYS A 249 -8.49 -14.71 18.25
C LYS A 249 -7.58 -15.72 18.95
N MET A 250 -7.69 -15.81 20.25
CA MET A 250 -6.95 -16.81 21.05
C MET A 250 -7.27 -18.26 20.63
N ALA A 251 -8.53 -18.52 20.26
CA ALA A 251 -8.94 -19.84 19.75
C ALA A 251 -8.16 -20.24 18.48
N SER A 252 -7.95 -19.28 17.57
CA SER A 252 -7.19 -19.50 16.34
C SER A 252 -5.72 -19.77 16.64
N ARG A 253 -5.14 -19.07 17.61
CA ARG A 253 -3.74 -19.29 18.07
C ARG A 253 -3.58 -20.67 18.70
N ARG A 254 -4.55 -21.10 19.55
CA ARG A 254 -4.56 -22.46 20.12
C ARG A 254 -4.66 -23.51 19.02
N LEU A 255 -5.56 -23.32 18.05
CA LEU A 255 -5.70 -24.24 16.92
C LEU A 255 -4.38 -24.38 16.15
N LEU A 256 -3.68 -23.28 15.87
CA LEU A 256 -2.35 -23.34 15.23
C LEU A 256 -1.36 -24.15 16.08
N THR A 257 -1.30 -23.87 17.37
CA THR A 257 -0.42 -24.59 18.29
C THR A 257 -0.72 -26.10 18.35
N ASP A 258 -1.99 -26.46 18.30
CA ASP A 258 -2.40 -27.86 18.30
C ASP A 258 -2.12 -28.55 16.95
N LEU A 259 -2.26 -27.84 15.84
CA LEU A 259 -1.84 -28.29 14.52
C LEU A 259 -0.32 -28.56 14.47
N GLU A 260 0.46 -27.68 15.06
CA GLU A 260 1.92 -27.85 15.17
C GLU A 260 2.30 -29.06 16.06
N LYS A 261 1.62 -29.25 17.20
CA LYS A 261 1.84 -30.41 18.10
C LYS A 261 1.43 -31.73 17.48
N GLY A 262 0.30 -31.77 16.74
CA GLY A 262 -0.23 -32.97 16.13
C GLY A 262 0.65 -33.57 15.02
N ARG A 263 1.61 -32.81 14.51
CA ARG A 263 2.52 -33.21 13.43
C ARG A 263 3.78 -33.97 13.87
N ASN A 264 3.71 -34.71 14.96
CA ASN A 264 4.77 -35.62 15.39
C ASN A 264 6.20 -35.12 15.17
N ASN A 265 6.67 -34.18 15.99
CA ASN A 265 8.08 -33.76 16.13
C ASN A 265 8.83 -33.34 14.85
N LYS A 266 8.19 -33.12 13.71
CA LYS A 266 8.83 -32.45 12.58
C LYS A 266 8.78 -30.95 12.85
N ARG A 267 9.83 -30.41 13.47
CA ARG A 267 10.06 -28.96 13.50
C ARG A 267 10.11 -28.44 12.07
N HIS A 268 9.38 -27.37 11.80
CA HIS A 268 9.56 -26.65 10.54
C HIS A 268 11.03 -26.37 10.29
N SER A 269 11.46 -26.47 9.05
CA SER A 269 12.82 -26.06 8.66
C SER A 269 12.99 -24.54 8.69
N TYR A 270 11.93 -23.79 9.01
CA TYR A 270 11.85 -22.33 9.03
C TYR A 270 10.99 -21.84 10.21
N PRO A 271 11.24 -20.63 10.70
CA PRO A 271 10.47 -20.04 11.79
C PRO A 271 9.05 -19.65 11.32
N VAL A 272 8.07 -19.96 12.16
CA VAL A 272 6.68 -19.49 12.04
C VAL A 272 6.40 -18.55 13.19
N HIS A 273 5.98 -17.32 12.85
CA HIS A 273 5.69 -16.27 13.81
C HIS A 273 4.20 -15.94 13.79
N VAL A 274 3.57 -16.00 14.96
CA VAL A 274 2.20 -15.51 15.13
C VAL A 274 2.26 -14.02 15.43
N ILE A 275 1.57 -13.23 14.63
CA ILE A 275 1.44 -11.79 14.82
C ILE A 275 0.01 -11.51 15.29
N ASN A 276 -0.14 -10.64 16.26
CA ASN A 276 -1.40 -9.98 16.56
C ASN A 276 -1.14 -8.46 16.60
N LEU A 277 -1.77 -7.76 15.69
CA LEU A 277 -1.60 -6.30 15.60
C LEU A 277 -2.06 -5.59 16.88
N TYR A 278 -3.12 -6.07 17.49
CA TYR A 278 -3.61 -5.51 18.74
C TYR A 278 -2.60 -5.66 19.89
N ASP A 279 -1.89 -6.81 19.98
CA ASP A 279 -0.84 -7.01 21.00
C ASP A 279 0.29 -5.99 20.79
N LEU A 280 0.75 -5.82 19.54
CA LEU A 280 1.84 -4.89 19.22
C LEU A 280 1.44 -3.44 19.48
N PHE A 281 0.22 -3.07 19.11
CA PHE A 281 -0.31 -1.74 19.34
C PHE A 281 -0.40 -1.43 20.84
N VAL A 282 -0.94 -2.34 21.65
CA VAL A 282 -1.10 -2.15 23.09
C VAL A 282 0.26 -2.14 23.78
N GLU A 283 1.22 -2.98 23.38
CA GLU A 283 2.61 -2.89 23.88
C GLU A 283 3.20 -1.49 23.62
N GLN A 284 3.02 -0.94 22.44
CA GLN A 284 3.50 0.40 22.09
C GLN A 284 2.75 1.51 22.85
N LEU A 285 1.43 1.38 23.00
CA LEU A 285 0.59 2.30 23.77
C LEU A 285 1.10 2.41 25.21
N PHE A 286 1.32 1.28 25.87
CA PHE A 286 1.81 1.24 27.27
C PHE A 286 3.27 1.68 27.38
N ALA A 287 4.08 1.52 26.35
CA ALA A 287 5.44 2.03 26.30
C ALA A 287 5.47 3.57 26.15
N THR A 288 4.58 4.11 25.30
CA THR A 288 4.47 5.55 25.05
C THR A 288 3.86 6.29 26.22
N TYR A 289 2.83 5.70 26.82
CA TYR A 289 2.13 6.25 27.98
C TYR A 289 2.38 5.36 29.20
N PRO A 290 3.34 5.67 30.06
CA PRO A 290 3.64 4.87 31.24
C PRO A 290 2.53 4.98 32.29
N ILE A 291 1.41 4.35 32.00
CA ILE A 291 0.13 4.40 32.73
C ILE A 291 0.32 4.14 34.22
N PHE A 292 1.13 3.16 34.59
CA PHE A 292 1.38 2.79 35.96
C PHE A 292 2.37 3.69 36.69
N GLN A 293 3.13 4.54 36.00
CA GLN A 293 4.11 5.44 36.63
C GLN A 293 3.47 6.74 37.15
N ARG A 294 2.42 7.24 36.46
CA ARG A 294 1.75 8.49 36.83
C ARG A 294 0.96 8.41 38.14
N HIS A 295 0.47 7.23 38.52
CA HIS A 295 -0.34 6.99 39.70
C HIS A 295 0.43 6.21 40.80
N GLN A 296 1.69 6.58 41.06
CA GLN A 296 2.53 5.87 42.02
C GLN A 296 1.97 5.90 43.46
N SER A 297 1.14 6.88 43.78
CA SER A 297 0.50 7.02 45.12
C SER A 297 -0.78 6.19 45.28
N GLU A 298 -1.38 5.72 44.16
CA GLU A 298 -2.63 4.97 44.22
C GLU A 298 -2.36 3.48 44.30
N LYS A 299 -2.97 2.86 45.33
CA LYS A 299 -2.86 1.41 45.55
C LYS A 299 -3.64 0.60 44.50
N THR A 300 -4.76 1.16 44.02
CA THR A 300 -5.65 0.53 43.01
C THR A 300 -5.73 1.37 41.78
N VAL A 301 -5.51 0.78 40.62
CA VAL A 301 -5.69 1.38 39.30
C VAL A 301 -6.99 0.86 38.69
N HIS A 302 -7.85 1.75 38.21
CA HIS A 302 -9.15 1.41 37.64
C HIS A 302 -9.23 1.81 36.19
N PHE A 303 -9.35 0.83 35.30
CA PHE A 303 -9.56 1.02 33.86
C PHE A 303 -11.03 0.88 33.49
N LEU A 304 -11.57 1.89 32.84
CA LEU A 304 -12.84 1.83 32.13
C LEU A 304 -12.54 1.59 30.65
N ILE A 305 -13.05 0.49 30.10
CA ILE A 305 -12.87 0.12 28.68
C ILE A 305 -14.24 0.07 28.02
N ILE A 306 -14.46 0.97 27.06
CA ILE A 306 -15.69 1.06 26.27
C ILE A 306 -15.41 0.47 24.90
N GLY A 307 -16.17 -0.55 24.49
CA GLY A 307 -15.82 -1.44 23.39
C GLY A 307 -14.88 -2.55 23.86
N PHE A 308 -15.45 -3.64 24.40
CA PHE A 308 -14.67 -4.77 24.88
C PHE A 308 -14.46 -5.85 23.81
N GLY A 309 -14.31 -5.38 22.53
CA GLY A 309 -13.93 -6.18 21.38
C GLY A 309 -12.47 -6.64 21.44
N SER A 310 -11.87 -6.93 20.28
CA SER A 310 -10.48 -7.44 20.22
C SER A 310 -9.46 -6.49 20.85
N MET A 311 -9.59 -5.17 20.60
CA MET A 311 -8.70 -4.16 21.16
C MET A 311 -8.88 -4.01 22.67
N GLY A 312 -10.11 -3.81 23.14
CA GLY A 312 -10.41 -3.67 24.57
C GLY A 312 -9.95 -4.88 25.38
N GLN A 313 -10.11 -6.09 24.85
CA GLN A 313 -9.60 -7.30 25.49
C GLN A 313 -8.07 -7.31 25.59
N GLN A 314 -7.36 -6.88 24.55
CA GLN A 314 -5.89 -6.83 24.59
C GLN A 314 -5.37 -5.77 25.57
N ILE A 315 -6.03 -4.61 25.65
CA ILE A 315 -5.73 -3.60 26.67
C ILE A 315 -5.89 -4.20 28.08
N ALA A 316 -6.98 -4.91 28.32
CA ALA A 316 -7.23 -5.59 29.58
C ALA A 316 -6.14 -6.65 29.90
N LEU A 317 -5.78 -7.50 28.92
CA LEU A 317 -4.74 -8.52 29.08
C LEU A 317 -3.38 -7.92 29.40
N GLN A 318 -2.98 -6.89 28.69
CA GLN A 318 -1.69 -6.21 28.93
C GLN A 318 -1.69 -5.53 30.31
N ALA A 319 -2.80 -4.90 30.68
CA ALA A 319 -2.94 -4.28 32.00
C ALA A 319 -2.82 -5.30 33.13
N ILE A 320 -3.46 -6.48 32.97
CA ILE A 320 -3.33 -7.59 33.93
C ILE A 320 -1.86 -8.02 34.07
N HIS A 321 -1.19 -8.21 32.94
CA HIS A 321 0.21 -8.61 32.89
C HIS A 321 1.13 -7.59 33.57
N GLU A 322 0.90 -6.30 33.36
CA GLU A 322 1.68 -5.25 34.00
C GLU A 322 1.45 -5.17 35.53
N VAL A 323 0.22 -5.36 36.00
CA VAL A 323 -0.09 -5.36 37.43
C VAL A 323 0.49 -6.59 38.14
N GLU A 324 0.52 -7.73 37.48
CA GLU A 324 1.12 -8.95 38.07
C GLU A 324 2.60 -8.80 38.37
N LYS A 325 3.32 -7.99 37.59
CA LYS A 325 4.73 -7.65 37.83
C LYS A 325 4.95 -6.74 39.05
N GLN A 326 3.87 -6.14 39.58
CA GLN A 326 3.96 -5.18 40.72
C GLN A 326 3.48 -5.81 42.02
N GLU A 327 4.30 -5.81 43.08
CA GLU A 327 4.01 -6.51 44.31
C GLU A 327 2.83 -5.92 45.11
N HIS A 328 2.64 -4.62 45.05
CA HIS A 328 1.75 -3.89 46.00
C HIS A 328 0.54 -3.22 45.35
N ARG A 329 0.27 -3.51 44.09
CA ARG A 329 -0.86 -2.90 43.35
C ARG A 329 -1.97 -3.87 43.08
N THR A 330 -3.18 -3.33 43.09
CA THR A 330 -4.40 -4.00 42.66
C THR A 330 -4.98 -3.27 41.48
N MET A 331 -5.79 -3.95 40.71
CA MET A 331 -6.41 -3.40 39.52
C MET A 331 -7.90 -3.71 39.50
N MET A 332 -8.68 -2.75 39.04
CA MET A 332 -10.06 -2.93 38.64
C MET A 332 -10.21 -2.64 37.14
N ILE A 333 -10.93 -3.49 36.44
CA ILE A 333 -11.27 -3.31 35.01
C ILE A 333 -12.79 -3.35 34.92
N THR A 334 -13.36 -2.27 34.38
CA THR A 334 -14.77 -2.23 33.98
C THR A 334 -14.87 -2.23 32.46
N GLY A 335 -15.35 -3.31 31.91
CA GLY A 335 -15.55 -3.45 30.45
C GLY A 335 -17.01 -3.28 30.08
N LEU A 336 -17.28 -2.39 29.13
CA LEU A 336 -18.60 -2.08 28.62
C LEU A 336 -18.67 -2.43 27.12
N ASP A 337 -19.70 -3.19 26.71
CA ASP A 337 -19.92 -3.54 25.31
C ASP A 337 -21.37 -3.97 25.07
N LYS A 338 -21.91 -3.60 23.91
CA LYS A 338 -23.29 -3.98 23.53
C LYS A 338 -23.49 -5.49 23.33
N HIS A 339 -22.40 -6.23 23.09
CA HIS A 339 -22.42 -7.69 22.88
C HIS A 339 -21.75 -8.46 24.03
N MET A 340 -21.69 -7.86 25.21
CA MET A 340 -20.97 -8.40 26.39
C MET A 340 -21.33 -9.84 26.75
N ASN A 341 -22.58 -10.25 26.58
CA ASN A 341 -23.01 -11.61 26.90
C ASN A 341 -22.25 -12.68 26.06
N LYS A 342 -21.97 -12.39 24.80
CA LYS A 342 -21.15 -13.26 23.94
C LYS A 342 -19.68 -13.19 24.32
N ILE A 343 -19.18 -12.00 24.47
CA ILE A 343 -17.76 -11.71 24.79
C ILE A 343 -17.38 -12.34 26.12
N LYS A 344 -18.22 -12.23 27.13
CA LYS A 344 -17.98 -12.80 28.47
C LYS A 344 -17.77 -14.30 28.45
N THR A 345 -18.57 -15.02 27.65
CA THR A 345 -18.42 -16.48 27.52
C THR A 345 -17.06 -16.86 26.93
N GLU A 346 -16.59 -16.13 25.92
CA GLU A 346 -15.28 -16.33 25.30
C GLU A 346 -14.15 -15.91 26.25
N TRP A 347 -14.30 -14.79 26.95
CA TRP A 347 -13.33 -14.25 27.90
C TRP A 347 -13.10 -15.19 29.09
N ASP A 348 -14.16 -15.69 29.72
CA ASP A 348 -14.08 -16.59 30.86
C ASP A 348 -13.39 -17.92 30.53
N GLN A 349 -13.54 -18.39 29.28
CA GLN A 349 -12.82 -19.56 28.76
C GLN A 349 -11.33 -19.31 28.52
N GLN A 350 -10.96 -18.07 28.24
CA GLN A 350 -9.57 -17.68 27.90
C GLN A 350 -8.72 -17.48 29.17
N LEU A 351 -9.32 -17.01 30.26
CA LEU A 351 -8.65 -16.64 31.51
C LEU A 351 -9.22 -17.39 32.73
N PRO A 352 -9.03 -18.70 32.82
CA PRO A 352 -9.58 -19.48 33.93
C PRO A 352 -8.99 -19.13 35.30
N ASN A 353 -7.82 -18.45 35.35
CA ASN A 353 -7.11 -18.10 36.60
C ASN A 353 -6.61 -16.66 36.57
N ILE A 354 -7.50 -15.70 36.80
CA ILE A 354 -7.10 -14.31 37.00
C ILE A 354 -6.51 -14.16 38.43
N SER A 355 -5.43 -13.43 38.54
CA SER A 355 -4.78 -13.10 39.81
C SER A 355 -5.78 -12.46 40.78
N SER A 356 -5.70 -12.78 42.06
CA SER A 356 -6.50 -12.13 43.13
C SER A 356 -6.26 -10.62 43.22
N LYS A 357 -5.25 -10.09 42.55
CA LYS A 357 -4.96 -8.66 42.47
C LYS A 357 -5.86 -7.91 41.50
N VAL A 358 -6.61 -8.62 40.66
CA VAL A 358 -7.41 -8.02 39.55
C VAL A 358 -8.89 -8.34 39.75
N ALA A 359 -9.71 -7.30 39.82
CA ALA A 359 -11.16 -7.40 39.79
C ALA A 359 -11.68 -6.98 38.40
N ILE A 360 -12.50 -7.80 37.77
CA ILE A 360 -13.06 -7.50 36.43
C ILE A 360 -14.57 -7.51 36.52
N THR A 361 -15.17 -6.42 36.05
CA THR A 361 -16.62 -6.23 35.92
C THR A 361 -16.94 -6.04 34.45
N LEU A 362 -17.72 -6.93 33.86
CA LEU A 362 -18.14 -6.87 32.45
C LEU A 362 -19.64 -6.66 32.39
N GLN A 363 -20.10 -5.59 31.72
CA GLN A 363 -21.49 -5.19 31.67
C GLN A 363 -21.93 -4.95 30.22
N ASN A 364 -23.17 -5.38 29.93
CA ASN A 364 -23.80 -5.04 28.66
C ASN A 364 -24.20 -3.57 28.69
N PHE A 365 -23.75 -2.81 27.69
CA PHE A 365 -23.93 -1.38 27.61
C PHE A 365 -23.97 -0.92 26.15
N ASP A 366 -24.97 -0.14 25.83
CA ASP A 366 -25.11 0.45 24.49
C ASP A 366 -24.98 1.97 24.58
N ILE A 367 -23.87 2.48 24.10
CA ILE A 367 -23.51 3.90 24.16
C ILE A 367 -24.49 4.80 23.38
N GLU A 368 -25.24 4.26 22.41
CA GLU A 368 -26.24 5.03 21.67
C GLU A 368 -27.53 5.26 22.48
N SER A 369 -27.79 4.43 23.49
CA SER A 369 -29.04 4.44 24.25
C SER A 369 -28.89 4.68 25.76
N GLU A 370 -27.67 4.53 26.29
CA GLU A 370 -27.39 4.61 27.71
C GLU A 370 -26.25 5.62 27.99
N THR A 371 -26.28 6.28 29.15
CA THR A 371 -25.20 7.17 29.57
C THR A 371 -24.19 6.41 30.42
N VAL A 372 -22.91 6.64 30.19
CA VAL A 372 -21.82 5.96 30.93
C VAL A 372 -21.91 6.23 32.42
N GLU A 373 -22.36 7.42 32.81
CA GLU A 373 -22.57 7.80 34.23
C GLU A 373 -23.53 6.87 34.96
N SER A 374 -24.54 6.33 34.30
CA SER A 374 -25.52 5.41 34.89
C SER A 374 -24.91 4.10 35.36
N VAL A 375 -23.81 3.70 34.71
CA VAL A 375 -23.09 2.43 35.01
C VAL A 375 -22.01 2.63 36.09
N ILE A 376 -21.48 3.86 36.21
CA ILE A 376 -20.28 4.13 37.02
C ILE A 376 -20.65 4.66 38.40
N ASN A 377 -21.81 5.26 38.59
CA ASN A 377 -22.23 5.91 39.85
C ASN A 377 -22.23 4.98 41.10
N ASP A 378 -22.20 3.66 40.90
CA ASP A 378 -22.17 2.67 42.00
C ASP A 378 -20.76 2.15 42.31
N GLN A 379 -19.68 2.70 41.70
CA GLN A 379 -18.33 2.15 41.90
C GLN A 379 -17.58 2.85 43.03
N GLU A 380 -17.10 2.02 43.97
CA GLU A 380 -16.34 2.51 45.18
C GLU A 380 -14.94 3.04 44.82
N VAL A 381 -14.36 2.64 43.66
CA VAL A 381 -13.00 2.98 43.22
C VAL A 381 -13.04 3.98 42.09
N PRO A 382 -12.39 5.15 42.18
CA PRO A 382 -12.40 6.15 41.13
C PRO A 382 -11.69 5.62 39.86
N ILE A 383 -12.24 5.98 38.71
CA ILE A 383 -11.65 5.63 37.37
C ILE A 383 -10.37 6.43 37.22
N THR A 384 -9.28 5.74 36.89
CA THR A 384 -7.97 6.33 36.66
C THR A 384 -7.63 6.51 35.19
N HIS A 385 -8.16 5.65 34.30
CA HIS A 385 -7.94 5.69 32.86
C HIS A 385 -9.17 5.21 32.11
N ILE A 386 -9.45 5.84 30.99
CA ILE A 386 -10.56 5.49 30.08
C ILE A 386 -9.97 5.11 28.73
N PHE A 387 -10.42 3.99 28.18
CA PHE A 387 -10.08 3.53 26.85
C PHE A 387 -11.36 3.39 26.02
N ILE A 388 -11.41 4.00 24.86
CA ILE A 388 -12.54 3.96 23.94
C ILE A 388 -12.07 3.22 22.70
N CYS A 389 -12.70 2.07 22.42
CA CYS A 389 -12.31 1.10 21.40
C CYS A 389 -13.56 0.59 20.65
N LEU A 390 -14.36 1.50 20.12
CA LEU A 390 -15.56 1.16 19.36
C LEU A 390 -15.19 0.93 17.88
N ASP A 391 -16.08 0.26 17.13
CA ASP A 391 -15.85 -0.02 15.71
C ASP A 391 -16.20 1.18 14.79
N GLU A 392 -16.73 2.28 15.37
CA GLU A 392 -17.23 3.43 14.61
C GLU A 392 -16.61 4.74 15.12
N ASP A 393 -15.77 5.36 14.29
CA ASP A 393 -15.02 6.60 14.62
C ASP A 393 -15.89 7.70 15.21
N TYR A 394 -17.13 7.87 14.73
CA TYR A 394 -18.01 8.93 15.23
C TYR A 394 -18.51 8.67 16.67
N LEU A 395 -18.75 7.40 17.02
CA LEU A 395 -19.12 7.01 18.38
C LEU A 395 -17.96 7.19 19.36
N ASP A 396 -16.74 6.89 18.89
CA ASP A 396 -15.52 7.14 19.68
C ASP A 396 -15.36 8.62 20.03
N VAL A 397 -15.62 9.52 19.05
CA VAL A 397 -15.56 10.97 19.27
C VAL A 397 -16.63 11.43 20.26
N LEU A 398 -17.89 11.00 20.06
CA LEU A 398 -19.00 11.37 20.95
C LEU A 398 -18.71 10.90 22.38
N ALA A 399 -18.34 9.62 22.55
CA ALA A 399 -17.99 9.06 23.84
C ALA A 399 -16.83 9.82 24.48
N GLY A 400 -15.81 10.16 23.70
CA GLY A 400 -14.66 10.93 24.18
C GLY A 400 -15.03 12.31 24.71
N ILE A 401 -15.91 13.02 24.03
CA ILE A 401 -16.40 14.35 24.46
C ILE A 401 -17.22 14.22 25.75
N GLU A 402 -18.24 13.36 25.77
CA GLU A 402 -19.09 13.18 26.95
C GLU A 402 -18.27 12.78 28.17
N LEU A 403 -17.38 11.81 28.02
CA LEU A 403 -16.54 11.36 29.12
C LEU A 403 -15.52 12.40 29.57
N SER A 404 -15.03 13.26 28.68
CA SER A 404 -14.13 14.35 29.07
C SER A 404 -14.81 15.40 29.91
N ASP A 405 -16.12 15.61 29.73
CA ASP A 405 -16.92 16.50 30.57
C ASP A 405 -17.23 15.87 31.93
N ALA A 406 -17.54 14.57 31.93
CA ALA A 406 -17.79 13.83 33.18
C ALA A 406 -16.51 13.56 34.00
N PHE A 407 -15.37 13.32 33.32
CA PHE A 407 -14.09 12.96 33.93
C PHE A 407 -12.95 13.90 33.52
N PRO A 408 -12.97 15.19 33.83
CA PRO A 408 -12.05 16.18 33.28
C PRO A 408 -10.56 15.97 33.67
N LYS A 409 -10.30 15.17 34.72
CA LYS A 409 -8.94 14.89 35.20
C LYS A 409 -8.44 13.49 34.87
N THR A 410 -9.27 12.67 34.24
CA THR A 410 -8.93 11.29 33.88
C THR A 410 -8.43 11.24 32.42
N PRO A 411 -7.26 10.65 32.16
CA PRO A 411 -6.79 10.47 30.80
C PRO A 411 -7.70 9.52 30.03
N ILE A 412 -8.09 9.97 28.81
CA ILE A 412 -8.94 9.24 27.89
C ILE A 412 -8.10 8.89 26.66
N PHE A 413 -8.05 7.63 26.31
CA PHE A 413 -7.35 7.11 25.14
C PHE A 413 -8.38 6.68 24.10
N ILE A 414 -8.27 7.24 22.89
CA ILE A 414 -9.18 6.96 21.78
C ILE A 414 -8.38 6.49 20.59
N GLU A 415 -8.84 5.42 19.95
CA GLU A 415 -8.22 4.86 18.75
C GLU A 415 -8.74 5.55 17.50
N PHE A 416 -7.88 6.29 16.79
CA PHE A 416 -8.21 6.90 15.50
C PHE A 416 -7.10 6.73 14.48
N PRO A 417 -7.43 6.64 13.17
CA PRO A 417 -6.44 6.77 12.11
C PRO A 417 -5.73 8.13 12.19
N LYS A 418 -4.40 8.13 12.05
CA LYS A 418 -3.62 9.38 11.99
C LYS A 418 -4.14 10.27 10.85
N ASN A 419 -4.24 11.57 11.14
CA ASN A 419 -4.77 12.58 10.23
C ASN A 419 -6.26 12.41 9.84
N SER A 420 -7.00 11.57 10.56
CA SER A 420 -8.44 11.46 10.38
C SER A 420 -9.15 12.79 10.66
N ILE A 421 -10.36 12.95 10.16
CA ILE A 421 -11.21 14.11 10.50
C ILE A 421 -11.51 14.10 12.00
N ALA A 422 -11.73 12.91 12.55
CA ALA A 422 -12.01 12.72 13.98
C ALA A 422 -10.84 13.19 14.86
N GLU A 423 -9.60 12.84 14.53
CA GLU A 423 -8.41 13.32 15.23
C GLU A 423 -8.29 14.86 15.19
N LYS A 424 -8.47 15.45 14.01
CA LYS A 424 -8.42 16.91 13.84
C LYS A 424 -9.52 17.62 14.63
N TRP A 425 -10.68 17.01 14.71
CA TRP A 425 -11.83 17.54 15.45
C TRP A 425 -11.58 17.52 16.96
N ILE A 426 -11.08 16.41 17.48
CA ILE A 426 -10.67 16.34 18.88
C ILE A 426 -9.56 17.32 19.19
N GLN A 427 -8.55 17.46 18.35
CA GLN A 427 -7.47 18.43 18.52
C GLN A 427 -7.98 19.88 18.51
N ALA A 428 -9.02 20.18 17.75
CA ALA A 428 -9.63 21.50 17.68
C ALA A 428 -10.51 21.82 18.91
N GLU A 429 -11.31 20.86 19.38
CA GLU A 429 -12.23 21.01 20.52
C GLU A 429 -11.51 20.90 21.85
N VAL A 430 -10.42 20.13 21.91
CA VAL A 430 -9.63 19.84 23.13
C VAL A 430 -8.56 20.92 23.38
N SER A 431 -8.63 22.09 22.73
CA SER A 431 -7.75 23.24 23.01
C SER A 431 -7.94 23.77 24.44
N GLY A 432 -7.52 23.02 25.45
CA GLY A 432 -7.66 23.32 26.86
C GLY A 432 -7.13 22.23 27.78
N GLU A 433 -7.58 22.19 29.03
CA GLU A 433 -7.10 21.31 30.07
C GLU A 433 -7.55 19.84 29.98
N ARG A 434 -8.16 19.40 28.89
CA ARG A 434 -8.71 18.04 28.71
C ARG A 434 -7.58 17.04 28.39
N LEU A 435 -7.59 15.89 29.04
CA LEU A 435 -6.58 14.82 28.90
C LEU A 435 -7.03 13.76 27.89
N ILE A 436 -7.37 14.18 26.66
CA ILE A 436 -7.69 13.22 25.59
C ILE A 436 -6.45 12.94 24.76
N HIS A 437 -6.12 11.67 24.63
CA HIS A 437 -5.00 11.17 23.84
C HIS A 437 -5.52 10.41 22.64
N SER A 438 -5.31 10.94 21.44
CA SER A 438 -5.47 10.19 20.19
C SER A 438 -4.33 9.19 20.08
N THR A 439 -4.66 7.93 19.98
CA THR A 439 -3.69 6.86 19.74
C THR A 439 -3.82 6.45 18.29
N GLY A 440 -2.82 6.74 17.45
CA GLY A 440 -2.85 6.34 16.02
C GLY A 440 -3.07 4.84 15.89
N ILE A 441 -3.92 4.46 14.94
CA ILE A 441 -4.14 3.04 14.62
C ILE A 441 -2.88 2.51 13.93
N PHE A 442 -2.49 1.33 14.24
CA PHE A 442 -1.50 0.44 13.62
C PHE A 442 -0.41 1.01 12.69
N GLU A 443 -0.50 2.25 12.18
CA GLU A 443 0.45 2.80 11.21
C GLU A 443 1.90 2.78 11.72
N ASP A 444 2.11 3.10 13.01
CA ASP A 444 3.43 3.07 13.62
C ASP A 444 3.90 1.65 13.97
N VAL A 445 2.96 0.70 14.03
CA VAL A 445 3.21 -0.70 14.37
C VAL A 445 3.46 -1.53 13.12
N LEU A 446 2.82 -1.16 11.99
CA LEU A 446 2.88 -1.87 10.71
C LEU A 446 4.17 -1.58 9.92
N THR A 447 5.30 -1.55 10.60
CA THR A 447 6.62 -1.40 9.97
C THR A 447 7.33 -2.75 9.87
N GLU A 448 8.25 -2.88 8.90
CA GLU A 448 9.11 -4.06 8.78
C GLU A 448 9.81 -4.36 10.11
N GLU A 449 10.30 -3.32 10.77
CA GLU A 449 11.05 -3.42 12.00
C GLU A 449 10.23 -4.00 13.16
N ASN A 450 9.00 -3.58 13.33
CA ASN A 450 8.14 -4.01 14.42
C ASN A 450 7.53 -5.39 14.20
N LEU A 451 7.08 -5.67 12.96
CA LEU A 451 6.42 -6.93 12.63
C LEU A 451 7.39 -8.10 12.49
N LEU A 452 8.60 -7.85 11.99
CA LEU A 452 9.53 -8.93 11.62
C LEU A 452 10.70 -9.11 12.61
N ARG A 453 10.75 -8.33 13.69
CA ARG A 453 11.77 -8.44 14.76
C ARG A 453 11.59 -9.62 15.71
N LYS A 454 10.42 -10.25 15.71
CA LYS A 454 10.12 -11.39 16.58
C LYS A 454 10.26 -12.70 15.82
#